data_c643729c57edf002d1072769a1347aa7
#
_entry.id   c643729c57edf002d1072769a1347aa7
#
_cell.length_a   1.000
_cell.length_b   1.000
_cell.length_c   1.000
_cell.angle_alpha   90.00
_cell.angle_beta   90.00
_cell.angle_gamma   90.00
#
_symmetry.space_group_name_H-M   'P 1'
#
loop_
_entity.id
_entity.type
_entity.pdbx_description
1 polymer ?
#
loop_
_entity_poly.entity_id
_entity_poly.type
_entity_poly.pdbx_seq_one_letter_code
_entity_poly.pdbx_strand_id
1 'polypeptide(L)'
;MRLLAKFSLIFAIVFGLGLAAAAFLFHDSLQRSAREQVLHEAQIMMETALAMRNYTTEQIRPVMNEISQPYDAHAVDPISRICAREAAARRVFRPQTVPAFAATEIFNYLRKKYPDYFYKEASLNPTNPRNRVVDWEEDILNVFRNRPDLALLDGERMTPLGKSLFLARPMRATKSCLECHATPGEAPQDMVKLYGSANGFGWRENEIIAAQIVSVPVSLPVQMANRSFRRLLESLVAVGILTLLVLDVLLYFTVVRPVSRFAKRADEISRGQMEVPELPVKGHDEISILAASFNRMHRSLMAAMKMLEQQK
;
A
#
# COMPACT_ATOMS: atom_id res chain seq x y z
N MET A 1 39.81 15.90 23.65
CA MET A 1 38.34 16.13 23.58
C MET A 1 37.79 16.29 24.98
N ARG A 2 36.91 17.25 25.21
CA ARG A 2 36.22 17.40 26.51
C ARG A 2 35.32 16.20 26.77
N LEU A 3 35.14 15.81 28.03
CA LEU A 3 34.35 14.62 28.42
C LEU A 3 32.95 14.61 27.78
N LEU A 4 32.26 15.76 27.83
CA LEU A 4 30.96 15.95 27.21
C LEU A 4 30.96 15.55 25.71
N ALA A 5 31.93 16.05 24.93
CA ALA A 5 32.02 15.76 23.51
C ALA A 5 32.22 14.25 23.18
N LYS A 6 32.83 13.50 24.08
CA LYS A 6 32.96 12.03 23.92
C LYS A 6 31.61 11.34 24.10
N PHE A 7 30.83 11.71 25.12
CA PHE A 7 29.49 11.16 25.35
C PHE A 7 28.54 11.51 24.21
N SER A 8 28.49 12.77 23.78
CA SER A 8 27.65 13.21 22.66
C SER A 8 27.98 12.48 21.36
N LEU A 9 29.28 12.24 21.09
CA LEU A 9 29.72 11.48 19.92
C LEU A 9 29.28 10.03 19.96
N ILE A 10 29.46 9.37 21.11
CA ILE A 10 29.04 7.97 21.29
C ILE A 10 27.53 7.85 21.13
N PHE A 11 26.75 8.73 21.75
CA PHE A 11 25.30 8.76 21.59
C PHE A 11 24.91 8.96 20.13
N ALA A 12 25.50 9.94 19.43
CA ALA A 12 25.19 10.21 18.02
C ALA A 12 25.48 9.00 17.12
N ILE A 13 26.58 8.27 17.36
CA ILE A 13 26.91 7.05 16.62
C ILE A 13 25.90 5.93 16.89
N VAL A 14 25.61 5.63 18.14
CA VAL A 14 24.68 4.55 18.53
C VAL A 14 23.28 4.86 18.03
N PHE A 15 22.81 6.10 18.24
CA PHE A 15 21.50 6.53 17.75
C PHE A 15 21.43 6.52 16.21
N GLY A 16 22.47 7.01 15.53
CA GLY A 16 22.55 6.99 14.07
C GLY A 16 22.50 5.58 13.48
N LEU A 17 23.23 4.63 14.08
CA LEU A 17 23.18 3.22 13.68
C LEU A 17 21.78 2.60 13.90
N GLY A 18 21.16 2.88 15.06
CA GLY A 18 19.80 2.45 15.36
C GLY A 18 18.77 3.02 14.36
N LEU A 19 18.91 4.31 14.04
CA LEU A 19 18.06 4.97 13.05
C LEU A 19 18.23 4.37 11.65
N ALA A 20 19.45 4.08 11.22
CA ALA A 20 19.75 3.47 9.94
C ALA A 20 19.15 2.05 9.84
N ALA A 21 19.29 1.25 10.89
CA ALA A 21 18.70 -0.09 10.97
C ALA A 21 17.16 -0.03 10.93
N ALA A 22 16.56 0.86 11.71
CA ALA A 22 15.10 1.08 11.70
C ALA A 22 14.63 1.55 10.32
N ALA A 23 15.32 2.49 9.68
CA ALA A 23 14.99 2.97 8.35
C ALA A 23 14.98 1.86 7.31
N PHE A 24 15.98 0.98 7.34
CA PHE A 24 16.07 -0.17 6.43
C PHE A 24 14.89 -1.13 6.61
N LEU A 25 14.59 -1.52 7.85
CA LEU A 25 13.51 -2.47 8.15
C LEU A 25 12.12 -1.89 7.80
N PHE A 26 11.87 -0.62 8.17
CA PHE A 26 10.57 0.01 7.92
C PHE A 26 10.35 0.33 6.44
N HIS A 27 11.39 0.68 5.68
CA HIS A 27 11.23 0.96 4.26
C HIS A 27 10.66 -0.24 3.50
N ASP A 28 11.26 -1.43 3.68
CA ASP A 28 10.79 -2.65 3.03
C ASP A 28 9.38 -3.05 3.47
N SER A 29 9.09 -2.97 4.77
CA SER A 29 7.75 -3.24 5.30
C SER A 29 6.67 -2.32 4.70
N LEU A 30 6.95 -1.01 4.59
CA LEU A 30 6.01 -0.05 4.02
C LEU A 30 5.76 -0.27 2.53
N GLN A 31 6.78 -0.65 1.77
CA GLN A 31 6.63 -0.97 0.35
C GLN A 31 5.77 -2.22 0.14
N ARG A 32 5.98 -3.26 0.95
CA ARG A 32 5.14 -4.47 0.93
C ARG A 32 3.69 -4.15 1.27
N SER A 33 3.45 -3.41 2.36
CA SER A 33 2.10 -3.01 2.76
C SER A 33 1.40 -2.16 1.70
N ALA A 34 2.12 -1.25 1.03
CA ALA A 34 1.56 -0.48 -0.07
C ALA A 34 1.15 -1.37 -1.25
N ARG A 35 1.97 -2.37 -1.60
CA ARG A 35 1.65 -3.34 -2.66
C ARG A 35 0.45 -4.22 -2.29
N GLU A 36 0.40 -4.72 -1.07
CA GLU A 36 -0.74 -5.51 -0.55
C GLU A 36 -2.04 -4.71 -0.58
N GLN A 37 -1.99 -3.43 -0.23
CA GLN A 37 -3.15 -2.54 -0.30
C GLN A 37 -3.64 -2.38 -1.74
N VAL A 38 -2.74 -2.17 -2.70
CA VAL A 38 -3.10 -2.07 -4.14
C VAL A 38 -3.70 -3.38 -4.65
N LEU A 39 -3.13 -4.52 -4.25
CA LEU A 39 -3.66 -5.83 -4.63
C LEU A 39 -5.06 -6.06 -4.06
N HIS A 40 -5.28 -5.69 -2.80
CA HIS A 40 -6.61 -5.78 -2.17
C HIS A 40 -7.63 -4.88 -2.88
N GLU A 41 -7.23 -3.67 -3.28
CA GLU A 41 -8.08 -2.77 -4.06
C GLU A 41 -8.44 -3.36 -5.43
N ALA A 42 -7.47 -3.98 -6.11
CA ALA A 42 -7.71 -4.69 -7.36
C ALA A 42 -8.67 -5.89 -7.17
N GLN A 43 -8.56 -6.62 -6.06
CA GLN A 43 -9.50 -7.69 -5.71
C GLN A 43 -10.92 -7.17 -5.50
N ILE A 44 -11.08 -6.07 -4.75
CA ILE A 44 -12.40 -5.43 -4.56
C ILE A 44 -13.00 -5.00 -5.90
N MET A 45 -12.21 -4.43 -6.80
CA MET A 45 -12.67 -4.06 -8.14
C MET A 45 -13.11 -5.30 -8.94
N MET A 46 -12.35 -6.38 -8.89
CA MET A 46 -12.69 -7.63 -9.57
C MET A 46 -14.01 -8.21 -9.04
N GLU A 47 -14.18 -8.27 -7.72
CA GLU A 47 -15.42 -8.75 -7.10
C GLU A 47 -16.60 -7.81 -7.39
N THR A 48 -16.38 -6.50 -7.46
CA THR A 48 -17.40 -5.53 -7.88
C THR A 48 -17.87 -5.78 -9.32
N ALA A 49 -16.94 -6.09 -10.23
CA ALA A 49 -17.27 -6.45 -11.60
C ALA A 49 -18.13 -7.73 -11.65
N LEU A 50 -17.77 -8.73 -10.83
CA LEU A 50 -18.53 -9.99 -10.72
C LEU A 50 -19.91 -9.78 -10.13
N ALA A 51 -20.01 -9.00 -9.06
CA ALA A 51 -21.30 -8.66 -8.45
C ALA A 51 -22.23 -7.99 -9.46
N MET A 52 -21.71 -7.04 -10.29
CA MET A 52 -22.49 -6.42 -11.34
C MET A 52 -22.91 -7.43 -12.43
N ARG A 53 -22.04 -8.35 -12.80
CA ARG A 53 -22.38 -9.41 -13.77
C ARG A 53 -23.51 -10.31 -13.24
N ASN A 54 -23.40 -10.73 -11.97
CA ASN A 54 -24.41 -11.55 -11.32
C ASN A 54 -25.75 -10.80 -11.19
N TYR A 55 -25.72 -9.54 -10.74
CA TYR A 55 -26.90 -8.69 -10.67
C TYR A 55 -27.58 -8.56 -12.03
N THR A 56 -26.80 -8.33 -13.09
CA THR A 56 -27.34 -8.22 -14.44
C THR A 56 -27.96 -9.54 -14.92
N THR A 57 -27.33 -10.69 -14.58
CA THR A 57 -27.81 -12.00 -14.98
C THR A 57 -29.07 -12.42 -14.23
N GLU A 58 -29.10 -12.19 -12.91
CA GLU A 58 -30.11 -12.74 -12.01
C GLU A 58 -31.30 -11.80 -11.81
N GLN A 59 -31.10 -10.48 -11.92
CA GLN A 59 -32.11 -9.49 -11.63
C GLN A 59 -32.56 -8.73 -12.89
N ILE A 60 -31.63 -8.18 -13.66
CA ILE A 60 -31.97 -7.28 -14.80
C ILE A 60 -32.47 -8.09 -16.02
N ARG A 61 -31.73 -9.16 -16.38
CA ARG A 61 -32.05 -9.94 -17.57
C ARG A 61 -33.46 -10.59 -17.53
N PRO A 62 -33.89 -11.22 -16.42
CA PRO A 62 -35.25 -11.78 -16.34
C PRO A 62 -36.34 -10.75 -16.53
N VAL A 63 -36.25 -9.61 -15.82
CA VAL A 63 -37.23 -8.52 -15.90
C VAL A 63 -37.29 -7.95 -17.32
N MET A 64 -36.14 -7.73 -17.95
CA MET A 64 -36.08 -7.20 -19.32
C MET A 64 -36.61 -8.18 -20.34
N ASN A 65 -36.43 -9.48 -20.13
CA ASN A 65 -37.00 -10.51 -20.99
C ASN A 65 -38.51 -10.55 -20.85
N GLU A 66 -39.07 -10.43 -19.65
CA GLU A 66 -40.51 -10.38 -19.39
C GLU A 66 -41.15 -9.15 -20.07
N ILE A 67 -40.58 -7.96 -19.88
CA ILE A 67 -41.06 -6.71 -20.50
C ILE A 67 -40.95 -6.75 -22.02
N SER A 68 -40.01 -7.51 -22.57
CA SER A 68 -39.81 -7.64 -24.02
C SER A 68 -40.72 -8.70 -24.68
N GLN A 69 -41.53 -9.41 -23.91
CA GLN A 69 -42.53 -10.28 -24.44
C GLN A 69 -43.70 -9.44 -24.96
N PRO A 70 -44.26 -9.74 -26.17
CA PRO A 70 -45.42 -9.02 -26.67
C PRO A 70 -46.58 -9.19 -25.69
N TYR A 71 -47.23 -8.07 -25.36
CA TYR A 71 -48.39 -8.03 -24.46
C TYR A 71 -49.59 -8.88 -24.95
N ASP A 72 -49.58 -9.35 -26.20
CA ASP A 72 -50.66 -10.05 -26.88
C ASP A 72 -50.67 -11.58 -26.70
N ALA A 73 -50.00 -12.14 -25.64
CA ALA A 73 -50.15 -13.57 -25.33
C ALA A 73 -51.60 -14.02 -25.04
N HIS A 74 -52.49 -13.04 -24.85
CA HIS A 74 -53.93 -13.24 -24.66
C HIS A 74 -54.78 -12.80 -25.87
N ALA A 75 -54.15 -12.51 -27.02
CA ALA A 75 -54.89 -12.18 -28.23
C ALA A 75 -55.88 -13.30 -28.60
N VAL A 76 -57.14 -12.91 -28.78
CA VAL A 76 -58.25 -13.86 -28.96
C VAL A 76 -58.29 -14.40 -30.39
N ASP A 77 -57.73 -13.66 -31.36
CA ASP A 77 -57.77 -14.05 -32.76
C ASP A 77 -56.49 -14.84 -33.21
N PRO A 78 -56.63 -15.74 -34.19
CA PRO A 78 -55.53 -16.60 -34.65
C PRO A 78 -54.37 -15.85 -35.31
N ILE A 79 -54.65 -14.73 -35.99
CA ILE A 79 -53.64 -13.93 -36.71
C ILE A 79 -52.76 -13.20 -35.71
N SER A 80 -53.36 -12.53 -34.69
CA SER A 80 -52.65 -11.91 -33.60
C SER A 80 -51.80 -12.88 -32.82
N ARG A 81 -52.25 -14.14 -32.63
CA ARG A 81 -51.45 -15.22 -32.01
C ARG A 81 -50.24 -15.62 -32.85
N ILE A 82 -50.38 -15.66 -34.17
CA ILE A 82 -49.23 -15.97 -35.05
C ILE A 82 -48.21 -14.82 -35.02
N CYS A 83 -48.68 -13.59 -35.16
CA CYS A 83 -47.81 -12.39 -35.08
C CYS A 83 -47.14 -12.24 -33.71
N ALA A 84 -47.87 -12.50 -32.61
CA ALA A 84 -47.31 -12.52 -31.25
C ALA A 84 -46.27 -13.62 -31.07
N ARG A 85 -46.49 -14.81 -31.64
CA ARG A 85 -45.55 -15.92 -31.59
C ARG A 85 -44.28 -15.67 -32.42
N GLU A 86 -44.40 -15.05 -33.60
CA GLU A 86 -43.25 -14.60 -34.39
C GLU A 86 -42.49 -13.47 -33.72
N ALA A 87 -43.18 -12.51 -33.09
CA ALA A 87 -42.57 -11.43 -32.32
C ALA A 87 -41.89 -11.97 -31.04
N ALA A 88 -42.51 -12.93 -30.33
CA ALA A 88 -41.92 -13.62 -29.16
C ALA A 88 -40.70 -14.47 -29.52
N ALA A 89 -40.65 -15.00 -30.75
CA ALA A 89 -39.49 -15.74 -31.26
C ALA A 89 -38.29 -14.78 -31.57
N ARG A 90 -38.53 -13.49 -31.71
CA ARG A 90 -37.50 -12.48 -31.86
C ARG A 90 -36.96 -12.10 -30.49
N ARG A 91 -35.89 -12.74 -30.03
CA ARG A 91 -35.13 -12.29 -28.86
C ARG A 91 -34.60 -10.87 -29.13
N VAL A 92 -35.20 -9.87 -28.48
CA VAL A 92 -34.72 -8.50 -28.58
C VAL A 92 -33.39 -8.38 -27.84
N PHE A 93 -32.31 -8.18 -28.56
CA PHE A 93 -31.01 -7.97 -27.95
C PHE A 93 -30.87 -6.52 -27.42
N ARG A 94 -30.57 -6.40 -26.14
CA ARG A 94 -30.26 -5.13 -25.49
C ARG A 94 -28.91 -5.24 -24.81
N PRO A 95 -27.88 -4.45 -25.19
CA PRO A 95 -26.55 -4.51 -24.58
C PRO A 95 -26.58 -4.43 -23.05
N GLN A 96 -27.52 -3.65 -22.51
CA GLN A 96 -27.68 -3.43 -21.07
C GLN A 96 -28.02 -4.71 -20.28
N THR A 97 -28.57 -5.73 -20.95
CA THR A 97 -28.87 -7.05 -20.35
C THR A 97 -27.70 -8.02 -20.42
N VAL A 98 -26.57 -7.58 -21.03
CA VAL A 98 -25.36 -8.40 -21.13
C VAL A 98 -24.46 -8.12 -19.93
N PRO A 99 -24.13 -9.14 -19.12
CA PRO A 99 -23.32 -8.96 -17.92
C PRO A 99 -21.96 -8.30 -18.17
N ALA A 100 -21.29 -8.66 -19.25
CA ALA A 100 -20.04 -8.08 -19.69
C ALA A 100 -20.16 -6.58 -20.03
N PHE A 101 -21.26 -6.19 -20.68
CA PHE A 101 -21.53 -4.79 -21.00
C PHE A 101 -21.76 -3.98 -19.72
N ALA A 102 -22.63 -4.47 -18.83
CA ALA A 102 -22.98 -3.78 -17.59
C ALA A 102 -21.75 -3.56 -16.69
N ALA A 103 -20.94 -4.58 -16.49
CA ALA A 103 -19.70 -4.47 -15.73
C ALA A 103 -18.76 -3.41 -16.36
N THR A 104 -18.55 -3.47 -17.67
CA THR A 104 -17.68 -2.49 -18.36
C THR A 104 -18.20 -1.05 -18.22
N GLU A 105 -19.52 -0.84 -18.35
CA GLU A 105 -20.11 0.51 -18.25
C GLU A 105 -19.95 1.10 -16.85
N ILE A 106 -20.11 0.32 -15.78
CA ILE A 106 -19.87 0.81 -14.42
C ILE A 106 -18.44 1.32 -14.27
N PHE A 107 -17.46 0.60 -14.78
CA PHE A 107 -16.06 1.06 -14.71
C PHE A 107 -15.81 2.24 -15.66
N ASN A 108 -16.52 2.36 -16.77
CA ASN A 108 -16.48 3.57 -17.60
C ASN A 108 -17.02 4.81 -16.86
N TYR A 109 -18.06 4.64 -16.02
CA TYR A 109 -18.52 5.73 -15.14
C TYR A 109 -17.52 6.05 -14.04
N LEU A 110 -16.91 5.04 -13.41
CA LEU A 110 -15.87 5.21 -12.41
C LEU A 110 -14.67 5.99 -12.97
N ARG A 111 -14.23 5.66 -14.18
CA ARG A 111 -13.09 6.29 -14.87
C ARG A 111 -13.27 7.76 -15.18
N LYS A 112 -14.50 8.29 -15.23
CA LYS A 112 -14.73 9.73 -15.36
C LYS A 112 -14.12 10.51 -14.19
N LYS A 113 -14.07 9.91 -13.00
CA LYS A 113 -13.50 10.51 -11.78
C LYS A 113 -12.11 9.94 -11.45
N TYR A 114 -11.87 8.69 -11.77
CA TYR A 114 -10.64 7.95 -11.48
C TYR A 114 -10.10 7.32 -12.76
N PRO A 115 -9.45 8.08 -13.65
CA PRO A 115 -9.07 7.63 -15.00
C PRO A 115 -8.03 6.53 -15.00
N ASP A 116 -7.25 6.40 -13.92
CA ASP A 116 -6.15 5.44 -13.76
C ASP A 116 -6.64 4.03 -13.41
N TYR A 117 -7.92 3.92 -13.00
CA TYR A 117 -8.56 2.64 -12.70
C TYR A 117 -9.15 2.05 -13.97
N PHE A 118 -8.81 0.82 -14.27
CA PHE A 118 -9.18 0.19 -15.52
C PHE A 118 -9.79 -1.18 -15.31
N TYR A 119 -10.86 -1.47 -16.06
CA TYR A 119 -11.46 -2.80 -16.17
C TYR A 119 -11.72 -3.12 -17.64
N LYS A 120 -11.42 -4.37 -18.03
CA LYS A 120 -11.70 -4.88 -19.37
C LYS A 120 -11.88 -6.40 -19.33
N GLU A 121 -12.80 -6.88 -20.15
CA GLU A 121 -12.92 -8.31 -20.49
C GLU A 121 -12.21 -8.53 -21.83
N ALA A 122 -10.91 -8.72 -21.77
CA ALA A 122 -10.03 -8.79 -22.93
C ALA A 122 -10.15 -10.13 -23.64
N SER A 123 -10.47 -10.13 -24.93
CA SER A 123 -10.66 -11.32 -25.75
C SER A 123 -9.96 -11.20 -27.12
N LEU A 124 -9.48 -12.34 -27.64
CA LEU A 124 -8.94 -12.41 -29.02
C LEU A 124 -10.05 -12.29 -30.07
N ASN A 125 -11.23 -12.83 -29.76
CA ASN A 125 -12.38 -12.84 -30.66
C ASN A 125 -13.62 -12.22 -29.96
N PRO A 126 -13.60 -10.90 -29.67
CA PRO A 126 -14.69 -10.25 -28.97
C PRO A 126 -15.82 -9.86 -29.89
N THR A 127 -17.08 -10.01 -29.42
CA THR A 127 -18.26 -9.47 -30.10
C THR A 127 -18.19 -7.94 -30.19
N ASN A 128 -17.88 -7.28 -29.07
CA ASN A 128 -17.66 -5.84 -29.04
C ASN A 128 -16.18 -5.53 -29.29
N PRO A 129 -15.80 -4.78 -30.34
CA PRO A 129 -14.42 -4.48 -30.68
C PRO A 129 -13.61 -3.80 -29.54
N ARG A 130 -14.28 -3.07 -28.63
CA ARG A 130 -13.62 -2.45 -27.46
C ARG A 130 -12.91 -3.45 -26.55
N ASN A 131 -13.35 -4.70 -26.57
CA ASN A 131 -12.80 -5.78 -25.75
C ASN A 131 -11.66 -6.55 -26.43
N ARG A 132 -11.25 -6.14 -27.65
CA ARG A 132 -10.10 -6.75 -28.32
C ARG A 132 -8.84 -6.58 -27.49
N VAL A 133 -8.10 -7.66 -27.32
CA VAL A 133 -6.80 -7.66 -26.64
C VAL A 133 -5.81 -6.71 -27.31
N VAL A 134 -4.94 -6.14 -26.49
CA VAL A 134 -3.65 -5.57 -26.91
C VAL A 134 -2.53 -6.50 -26.44
N ASP A 135 -1.32 -6.31 -26.93
CA ASP A 135 -0.21 -7.27 -26.81
C ASP A 135 -0.05 -7.87 -25.40
N TRP A 136 0.02 -7.03 -24.36
CA TRP A 136 0.20 -7.51 -22.99
C TRP A 136 -1.05 -8.24 -22.42
N GLU A 137 -2.24 -7.94 -22.89
CA GLU A 137 -3.49 -8.62 -22.51
C GLU A 137 -3.59 -9.99 -23.21
N GLU A 138 -3.07 -10.07 -24.45
CA GLU A 138 -2.93 -11.32 -25.16
C GLU A 138 -1.96 -12.26 -24.46
N ASP A 139 -0.83 -11.76 -23.97
CA ASP A 139 0.11 -12.55 -23.16
C ASP A 139 -0.58 -13.14 -21.91
N ILE A 140 -1.36 -12.34 -21.19
CA ILE A 140 -2.15 -12.82 -20.04
C ILE A 140 -3.12 -13.92 -20.44
N LEU A 141 -3.84 -13.74 -21.54
CA LEU A 141 -4.80 -14.72 -22.03
C LEU A 141 -4.10 -16.02 -22.43
N ASN A 142 -2.94 -15.94 -23.07
CA ASN A 142 -2.13 -17.09 -23.45
C ASN A 142 -1.57 -17.83 -22.23
N VAL A 143 -1.20 -17.12 -21.15
CA VAL A 143 -0.83 -17.73 -19.86
C VAL A 143 -1.97 -18.59 -19.32
N PHE A 144 -3.21 -18.08 -19.31
CA PHE A 144 -4.37 -18.84 -18.85
C PHE A 144 -4.69 -20.05 -19.74
N ARG A 145 -4.54 -19.93 -21.06
CA ARG A 145 -4.77 -21.03 -22.00
C ARG A 145 -3.74 -22.15 -21.82
N ASN A 146 -2.48 -21.78 -21.57
CA ASN A 146 -1.39 -22.73 -21.34
C ASN A 146 -1.40 -23.34 -19.94
N ARG A 147 -2.02 -22.65 -18.97
CA ARG A 147 -2.18 -23.13 -17.58
C ARG A 147 -3.65 -23.00 -17.16
N PRO A 148 -4.51 -23.92 -17.61
CA PRO A 148 -5.96 -23.80 -17.40
C PRO A 148 -6.38 -23.86 -15.93
N ASP A 149 -5.55 -24.44 -15.05
CA ASP A 149 -5.84 -24.50 -13.60
C ASP A 149 -5.57 -23.18 -12.87
N LEU A 150 -4.89 -22.21 -13.52
CA LEU A 150 -4.60 -20.93 -12.93
C LEU A 150 -5.89 -20.11 -12.80
N ALA A 151 -6.29 -19.83 -11.55
CA ALA A 151 -7.52 -19.10 -11.25
C ALA A 151 -7.31 -17.57 -11.28
N LEU A 152 -6.08 -17.10 -11.00
CA LEU A 152 -5.76 -15.68 -10.84
C LEU A 152 -4.31 -15.43 -11.26
N LEU A 153 -4.06 -14.29 -11.88
CA LEU A 153 -2.72 -13.80 -12.25
C LEU A 153 -2.63 -12.33 -11.88
N ASP A 154 -1.62 -11.96 -11.10
CA ASP A 154 -1.28 -10.56 -10.82
C ASP A 154 0.10 -10.23 -11.36
N GLY A 155 0.33 -8.95 -11.60
CA GLY A 155 1.60 -8.44 -12.04
C GLY A 155 1.63 -6.92 -12.08
N GLU A 156 2.78 -6.38 -12.42
CA GLU A 156 2.99 -4.94 -12.55
C GLU A 156 3.36 -4.57 -13.98
N ARG A 157 2.91 -3.41 -14.44
CA ARG A 157 3.21 -2.89 -15.75
C ARG A 157 3.40 -1.37 -15.73
N MET A 158 4.19 -0.87 -16.65
CA MET A 158 4.26 0.57 -16.91
C MET A 158 3.12 0.98 -17.83
N THR A 159 2.45 2.06 -17.47
CA THR A 159 1.42 2.73 -18.27
C THR A 159 1.84 4.17 -18.55
N PRO A 160 1.22 4.88 -19.49
CA PRO A 160 1.47 6.31 -19.68
C PRO A 160 1.24 7.16 -18.42
N LEU A 161 0.41 6.67 -17.49
CA LEU A 161 0.08 7.33 -16.21
C LEU A 161 0.97 6.85 -15.05
N GLY A 162 1.94 5.98 -15.32
CA GLY A 162 2.87 5.45 -14.32
C GLY A 162 2.73 3.94 -14.10
N LYS A 163 3.34 3.44 -13.02
CA LYS A 163 3.33 2.04 -12.65
C LYS A 163 1.95 1.63 -12.13
N SER A 164 1.39 0.55 -12.68
CA SER A 164 0.10 -0.01 -12.29
C SER A 164 0.24 -1.51 -12.00
N LEU A 165 -0.49 -1.98 -11.01
CA LEU A 165 -0.70 -3.39 -10.75
C LEU A 165 -1.93 -3.86 -11.54
N PHE A 166 -1.82 -4.99 -12.21
CA PHE A 166 -2.98 -5.65 -12.78
C PHE A 166 -3.31 -6.93 -12.02
N LEU A 167 -4.61 -7.24 -11.99
CA LEU A 167 -5.15 -8.51 -11.54
C LEU A 167 -6.02 -9.07 -12.65
N ALA A 168 -5.78 -10.32 -13.04
CA ALA A 168 -6.48 -10.96 -14.15
C ALA A 168 -7.07 -12.29 -13.71
N ARG A 169 -8.22 -12.64 -14.29
CA ARG A 169 -8.94 -13.90 -14.06
C ARG A 169 -9.45 -14.45 -15.39
N PRO A 170 -9.31 -15.77 -15.67
CA PRO A 170 -9.83 -16.37 -16.90
C PRO A 170 -11.35 -16.39 -16.93
N MET A 171 -11.92 -16.15 -18.09
CA MET A 171 -13.34 -16.31 -18.36
C MET A 171 -13.57 -17.52 -19.24
N ARG A 172 -14.39 -18.44 -18.73
CA ARG A 172 -14.80 -19.65 -19.48
C ARG A 172 -16.19 -19.48 -20.04
N ALA A 173 -16.37 -19.96 -21.26
CA ALA A 173 -17.69 -20.01 -21.86
C ALA A 173 -18.58 -21.05 -21.13
N THR A 174 -19.77 -20.65 -20.75
CA THR A 174 -20.81 -21.50 -20.18
C THR A 174 -21.87 -21.81 -21.25
N LYS A 175 -22.74 -22.78 -20.99
CA LYS A 175 -23.85 -23.09 -21.89
C LYS A 175 -24.69 -21.86 -22.23
N SER A 176 -24.94 -20.99 -21.27
CA SER A 176 -25.70 -19.76 -21.50
C SER A 176 -24.98 -18.74 -22.41
N CYS A 177 -23.67 -18.82 -22.53
CA CYS A 177 -22.92 -17.99 -23.48
C CYS A 177 -23.15 -18.45 -24.92
N LEU A 178 -23.28 -19.76 -25.12
CA LEU A 178 -23.42 -20.37 -26.45
C LEU A 178 -24.77 -20.06 -27.12
N GLU A 179 -25.78 -19.66 -26.32
CA GLU A 179 -27.08 -19.18 -26.88
C GLU A 179 -26.93 -18.00 -27.84
N CYS A 180 -25.86 -17.21 -27.69
CA CYS A 180 -25.59 -16.05 -28.52
C CYS A 180 -24.25 -16.15 -29.26
N HIS A 181 -23.32 -17.00 -28.83
CA HIS A 181 -21.95 -17.02 -29.32
C HIS A 181 -21.52 -18.33 -30.00
N ALA A 182 -22.46 -19.30 -30.16
CA ALA A 182 -22.16 -20.53 -30.91
C ALA A 182 -22.02 -20.21 -32.39
N THR A 183 -23.07 -19.73 -33.03
CA THR A 183 -23.08 -19.39 -34.46
C THR A 183 -23.80 -18.06 -34.72
N PRO A 184 -23.45 -17.29 -35.78
CA PRO A 184 -24.18 -16.09 -36.13
C PRO A 184 -25.68 -16.31 -36.44
N GLY A 185 -26.04 -17.49 -36.93
CA GLY A 185 -27.42 -17.84 -37.29
C GLY A 185 -28.33 -18.05 -36.08
N GLU A 186 -27.77 -18.51 -34.95
CA GLU A 186 -28.50 -18.74 -33.70
C GLU A 186 -28.55 -17.49 -32.81
N ALA A 187 -27.68 -16.51 -33.07
CA ALA A 187 -27.58 -15.29 -32.31
C ALA A 187 -28.78 -14.37 -32.56
N PRO A 188 -29.15 -13.54 -31.56
CA PRO A 188 -30.16 -12.50 -31.78
C PRO A 188 -29.78 -11.59 -32.96
N GLN A 189 -30.70 -11.40 -33.90
CA GLN A 189 -30.42 -10.61 -35.12
C GLN A 189 -30.00 -9.18 -34.83
N ASP A 190 -30.54 -8.58 -33.77
CA ASP A 190 -30.17 -7.23 -33.37
C ASP A 190 -28.73 -7.15 -32.82
N MET A 191 -28.20 -8.24 -32.22
CA MET A 191 -26.80 -8.36 -31.85
C MET A 191 -25.90 -8.40 -33.10
N VAL A 192 -26.29 -9.22 -34.09
CA VAL A 192 -25.54 -9.33 -35.36
C VAL A 192 -25.59 -8.04 -36.15
N LYS A 193 -26.72 -7.34 -36.16
CA LYS A 193 -26.83 -6.00 -36.80
C LYS A 193 -25.93 -4.96 -36.14
N LEU A 194 -25.81 -5.02 -34.78
CA LEU A 194 -25.04 -4.04 -34.01
C LEU A 194 -23.53 -4.29 -34.10
N TYR A 195 -23.10 -5.55 -34.02
CA TYR A 195 -21.67 -5.89 -33.87
C TYR A 195 -21.09 -6.64 -35.08
N GLY A 196 -21.91 -7.02 -36.03
CA GLY A 196 -21.50 -7.86 -37.17
C GLY A 196 -21.48 -9.35 -36.85
N SER A 197 -21.17 -10.15 -37.86
CA SER A 197 -21.13 -11.63 -37.79
C SER A 197 -19.70 -12.19 -37.81
N ALA A 198 -18.67 -11.32 -37.92
CA ALA A 198 -17.29 -11.76 -38.13
C ALA A 198 -16.57 -12.19 -36.85
N ASN A 199 -16.95 -11.66 -35.67
CA ASN A 199 -16.28 -11.87 -34.41
C ASN A 199 -17.28 -12.20 -33.28
N GLY A 200 -16.79 -12.88 -32.24
CA GLY A 200 -17.58 -13.23 -31.05
C GLY A 200 -18.40 -14.50 -31.23
N PHE A 201 -18.08 -15.35 -32.19
CA PHE A 201 -18.75 -16.62 -32.46
C PHE A 201 -17.76 -17.79 -32.48
N GLY A 202 -18.29 -19.01 -32.51
CA GLY A 202 -17.51 -20.25 -32.52
C GLY A 202 -16.95 -20.65 -31.16
N TRP A 203 -17.53 -20.13 -30.07
CA TRP A 203 -17.10 -20.49 -28.73
C TRP A 203 -17.53 -21.91 -28.36
N ARG A 204 -16.75 -22.58 -27.51
CA ARG A 204 -17.03 -23.91 -27.01
C ARG A 204 -17.22 -23.90 -25.49
N GLU A 205 -18.04 -24.79 -24.97
CA GLU A 205 -18.21 -24.89 -23.51
C GLU A 205 -16.87 -25.16 -22.81
N ASN A 206 -16.63 -24.49 -21.68
CA ASN A 206 -15.40 -24.51 -20.90
C ASN A 206 -14.15 -23.92 -21.57
N GLU A 207 -14.25 -23.43 -22.81
CA GLU A 207 -13.18 -22.73 -23.46
C GLU A 207 -12.85 -21.41 -22.73
N ILE A 208 -11.56 -21.06 -22.56
CA ILE A 208 -11.14 -19.77 -22.08
C ILE A 208 -11.24 -18.77 -23.23
N ILE A 209 -12.29 -17.95 -23.19
CA ILE A 209 -12.69 -17.00 -24.23
C ILE A 209 -12.15 -15.61 -24.02
N ALA A 210 -11.87 -15.23 -22.77
CA ALA A 210 -11.42 -13.90 -22.39
C ALA A 210 -10.65 -13.94 -21.04
N ALA A 211 -10.03 -12.83 -20.71
CA ALA A 211 -9.53 -12.53 -19.36
C ALA A 211 -10.25 -11.28 -18.82
N GLN A 212 -10.81 -11.37 -17.62
CA GLN A 212 -11.21 -10.19 -16.87
C GLN A 212 -9.93 -9.58 -16.29
N ILE A 213 -9.68 -8.33 -16.59
CA ILE A 213 -8.48 -7.62 -16.15
C ILE A 213 -8.88 -6.32 -15.48
N VAL A 214 -8.45 -6.14 -14.24
CA VAL A 214 -8.45 -4.86 -13.54
C VAL A 214 -7.05 -4.31 -13.47
N SER A 215 -6.89 -2.99 -13.49
CA SER A 215 -5.61 -2.33 -13.31
C SER A 215 -5.77 -1.16 -12.36
N VAL A 216 -4.89 -1.10 -11.34
CA VAL A 216 -4.93 -0.12 -10.26
C VAL A 216 -3.57 0.61 -10.21
N PRO A 217 -3.55 1.94 -10.09
CA PRO A 217 -2.31 2.70 -10.03
C PRO A 217 -1.57 2.42 -8.71
N VAL A 218 -0.28 2.10 -8.82
CA VAL A 218 0.60 1.86 -7.66
C VAL A 218 1.17 3.19 -7.11
N SER A 219 1.15 4.24 -7.91
CA SER A 219 1.83 5.50 -7.61
C SER A 219 1.32 6.19 -6.34
N LEU A 220 0.02 6.24 -6.11
CA LEU A 220 -0.56 6.94 -4.97
C LEU A 220 -0.26 6.25 -3.63
N PRO A 221 -0.54 4.96 -3.44
CA PRO A 221 -0.19 4.24 -2.20
C PRO A 221 1.31 4.29 -1.89
N VAL A 222 2.18 4.12 -2.89
CA VAL A 222 3.63 4.23 -2.71
C VAL A 222 4.07 5.64 -2.32
N GLN A 223 3.49 6.69 -2.91
CA GLN A 223 3.77 8.06 -2.50
C GLN A 223 3.31 8.33 -1.06
N MET A 224 2.16 7.82 -0.66
CA MET A 224 1.67 7.93 0.73
C MET A 224 2.60 7.21 1.70
N ALA A 225 3.03 5.99 1.38
CA ALA A 225 4.00 5.22 2.15
C ALA A 225 5.32 5.98 2.31
N ASN A 226 5.87 6.53 1.22
CA ASN A 226 7.11 7.31 1.24
C ASN A 226 6.97 8.61 2.05
N ARG A 227 5.83 9.29 2.00
CA ARG A 227 5.57 10.48 2.83
C ARG A 227 5.50 10.12 4.32
N SER A 228 4.81 9.04 4.65
CA SER A 228 4.70 8.55 6.02
C SER A 228 6.06 8.12 6.57
N PHE A 229 6.86 7.43 5.76
CA PHE A 229 8.22 7.05 6.09
C PHE A 229 9.11 8.26 6.38
N ARG A 230 9.09 9.27 5.49
CA ARG A 230 9.87 10.50 5.69
C ARG A 230 9.46 11.23 6.98
N ARG A 231 8.16 11.40 7.24
CA ARG A 231 7.68 12.01 8.48
C ARG A 231 8.12 11.25 9.73
N LEU A 232 8.09 9.91 9.67
CA LEU A 232 8.58 9.07 10.75
C LEU A 232 10.06 9.32 11.01
N LEU A 233 10.91 9.34 9.97
CA LEU A 233 12.33 9.63 10.09
C LEU A 233 12.58 11.04 10.66
N GLU A 234 11.89 12.05 10.14
CA GLU A 234 12.00 13.45 10.61
C GLU A 234 11.65 13.53 12.12
N SER A 235 10.58 12.85 12.56
CA SER A 235 10.19 12.82 13.97
C SER A 235 11.21 12.10 14.85
N LEU A 236 11.75 10.97 14.40
CA LEU A 236 12.78 10.23 15.13
C LEU A 236 14.07 11.05 15.28
N VAL A 237 14.49 11.73 14.21
CA VAL A 237 15.66 12.63 14.26
C VAL A 237 15.41 13.79 15.24
N ALA A 238 14.24 14.42 15.21
CA ALA A 238 13.89 15.48 16.14
C ALA A 238 13.92 15.02 17.60
N VAL A 239 13.35 13.85 17.88
CA VAL A 239 13.38 13.22 19.22
C VAL A 239 14.82 12.89 19.63
N GLY A 240 15.64 12.37 18.71
CA GLY A 240 17.06 12.09 18.99
C GLY A 240 17.85 13.33 19.33
N ILE A 241 17.67 14.42 18.59
CA ILE A 241 18.32 15.70 18.89
C ILE A 241 17.87 16.26 20.25
N LEU A 242 16.57 16.22 20.53
CA LEU A 242 16.04 16.66 21.82
C LEU A 242 16.60 15.82 22.97
N THR A 243 16.64 14.51 22.81
CA THR A 243 17.21 13.59 23.81
C THR A 243 18.68 13.89 24.04
N LEU A 244 19.48 14.11 22.99
CA LEU A 244 20.88 14.47 23.09
C LEU A 244 21.06 15.79 23.87
N LEU A 245 20.28 16.82 23.54
CA LEU A 245 20.35 18.10 24.25
C LEU A 245 20.03 17.98 25.75
N VAL A 246 18.98 17.22 26.08
CA VAL A 246 18.58 16.99 27.48
C VAL A 246 19.68 16.20 28.21
N LEU A 247 20.23 15.16 27.59
CA LEU A 247 21.31 14.37 28.17
C LEU A 247 22.58 15.20 28.37
N ASP A 248 22.95 16.03 27.39
CA ASP A 248 24.14 16.92 27.52
C ASP A 248 23.97 17.92 28.64
N VAL A 249 22.79 18.49 28.80
CA VAL A 249 22.49 19.43 29.91
C VAL A 249 22.57 18.68 31.25
N LEU A 250 21.95 17.52 31.36
CA LEU A 250 21.99 16.70 32.58
C LEU A 250 23.43 16.29 32.93
N LEU A 251 24.17 15.74 31.97
CA LEU A 251 25.58 15.35 32.17
C LEU A 251 26.47 16.54 32.54
N TYR A 252 26.22 17.70 31.96
CA TYR A 252 26.99 18.90 32.32
C TYR A 252 26.81 19.28 33.78
N PHE A 253 25.58 19.30 34.29
CA PHE A 253 25.28 19.71 35.65
C PHE A 253 25.60 18.66 36.70
N THR A 254 25.34 17.37 36.37
CA THR A 254 25.49 16.26 37.33
C THR A 254 26.91 15.71 37.37
N VAL A 255 27.67 15.73 36.27
CA VAL A 255 28.97 15.06 36.18
C VAL A 255 30.07 16.02 35.81
N VAL A 256 29.95 16.72 34.65
CA VAL A 256 31.10 17.50 34.10
C VAL A 256 31.45 18.67 34.96
N ARG A 257 30.48 19.44 35.42
CA ARG A 257 30.70 20.63 36.28
C ARG A 257 31.27 20.26 37.65
N PRO A 258 30.77 19.28 38.41
CA PRO A 258 31.37 18.80 39.64
C PRO A 258 32.81 18.31 39.43
N VAL A 259 33.04 17.37 38.49
CA VAL A 259 34.40 16.82 38.23
C VAL A 259 35.39 17.90 37.85
N SER A 260 34.98 18.91 37.05
CA SER A 260 35.84 20.07 36.72
C SER A 260 36.22 20.90 37.95
N ARG A 261 35.32 21.04 38.94
CA ARG A 261 35.59 21.69 40.20
C ARG A 261 36.61 20.90 41.04
N PHE A 262 36.49 19.56 41.09
CA PHE A 262 37.50 18.72 41.73
C PHE A 262 38.86 18.90 41.10
N ALA A 263 38.96 18.82 39.77
CA ALA A 263 40.22 18.92 39.07
C ALA A 263 40.87 20.30 39.34
N LYS A 264 40.09 21.37 39.35
CA LYS A 264 40.59 22.75 39.65
C LYS A 264 41.09 22.83 41.09
N ARG A 265 40.38 22.30 42.11
CA ARG A 265 40.79 22.31 43.50
C ARG A 265 42.03 21.47 43.72
N ALA A 266 42.14 20.30 43.09
CA ALA A 266 43.37 19.50 43.16
C ALA A 266 44.59 20.23 42.58
N ASP A 267 44.44 20.93 41.47
CA ASP A 267 45.53 21.73 40.88
C ASP A 267 45.93 22.89 41.77
N GLU A 268 44.98 23.61 42.38
CA GLU A 268 45.24 24.72 43.32
C GLU A 268 46.05 24.21 44.55
N ILE A 269 45.61 23.11 45.16
CA ILE A 269 46.30 22.46 46.32
C ILE A 269 47.68 21.99 45.90
N SER A 270 47.84 21.34 44.76
CA SER A 270 49.13 20.83 44.27
C SER A 270 50.20 21.94 44.03
N ARG A 271 49.71 23.17 43.77
CA ARG A 271 50.58 24.36 43.63
C ARG A 271 50.83 25.09 44.92
N GLY A 272 50.47 24.50 46.07
CA GLY A 272 50.72 25.09 47.39
C GLY A 272 49.63 26.09 47.87
N GLN A 273 48.53 26.24 47.13
CA GLN A 273 47.41 27.08 47.58
C GLN A 273 46.54 26.27 48.56
N MET A 274 46.89 26.24 49.81
CA MET A 274 46.20 25.40 50.82
C MET A 274 44.92 26.03 51.35
N GLU A 275 44.75 27.39 51.29
CA GLU A 275 43.55 28.06 51.78
C GLU A 275 42.43 28.11 50.74
N VAL A 276 42.02 26.98 50.20
CA VAL A 276 40.91 26.88 49.28
C VAL A 276 39.64 26.41 50.01
N PRO A 277 38.45 26.92 49.68
CA PRO A 277 37.21 26.46 50.32
C PRO A 277 36.89 25.01 49.97
N GLU A 278 36.35 24.27 50.95
CA GLU A 278 35.93 22.88 50.82
C GLU A 278 34.89 22.75 49.68
N LEU A 279 34.91 21.56 49.06
CA LEU A 279 33.91 21.20 48.05
C LEU A 279 32.55 20.97 48.73
N PRO A 280 31.44 21.45 48.12
CA PRO A 280 30.12 21.23 48.71
C PRO A 280 29.72 19.76 48.64
N VAL A 281 29.41 19.17 49.79
CA VAL A 281 28.88 17.79 49.89
C VAL A 281 27.37 17.93 49.91
N LYS A 282 26.71 17.59 48.76
CA LYS A 282 25.25 17.69 48.62
C LYS A 282 24.72 16.37 48.03
N GLY A 283 24.00 15.62 48.84
CA GLY A 283 23.43 14.33 48.42
C GLY A 283 24.21 13.14 48.94
N HIS A 284 23.88 11.96 48.37
CA HIS A 284 24.43 10.67 48.77
C HIS A 284 24.99 9.88 47.56
N ASP A 285 25.18 10.54 46.43
CA ASP A 285 25.74 9.95 45.21
C ASP A 285 27.27 9.83 45.27
N GLU A 286 27.87 9.18 44.29
CA GLU A 286 29.30 8.95 44.16
C GLU A 286 30.10 10.27 44.11
N ILE A 287 29.50 11.32 43.53
CA ILE A 287 30.13 12.66 43.44
C ILE A 287 30.18 13.28 44.84
N SER A 288 29.15 13.14 45.64
CA SER A 288 29.10 13.60 47.04
C SER A 288 30.06 12.83 47.95
N ILE A 289 30.17 11.50 47.78
CA ILE A 289 31.14 10.66 48.51
C ILE A 289 32.57 11.11 48.12
N LEU A 290 32.86 11.35 46.88
CA LEU A 290 34.13 11.83 46.36
C LEU A 290 34.47 13.18 46.99
N ALA A 291 33.49 14.15 47.03
CA ALA A 291 33.66 15.44 47.65
C ALA A 291 34.03 15.34 49.14
N ALA A 292 33.32 14.50 49.91
CA ALA A 292 33.61 14.29 51.31
C ALA A 292 35.03 13.69 51.55
N SER A 293 35.40 12.73 50.70
CA SER A 293 36.72 12.09 50.78
C SER A 293 37.85 13.07 50.42
N PHE A 294 37.67 13.86 49.38
CA PHE A 294 38.60 14.91 48.98
C PHE A 294 38.80 15.97 50.09
N ASN A 295 37.70 16.43 50.70
CA ASN A 295 37.77 17.39 51.81
C ASN A 295 38.50 16.79 53.02
N ARG A 296 38.31 15.50 53.36
CA ARG A 296 39.07 14.83 54.42
C ARG A 296 40.56 14.80 54.10
N MET A 297 40.95 14.41 52.89
CA MET A 297 42.33 14.41 52.44
C MET A 297 42.95 15.79 52.51
N HIS A 298 42.27 16.82 52.06
CA HIS A 298 42.73 18.22 52.10
C HIS A 298 42.99 18.68 53.55
N ARG A 299 42.07 18.41 54.51
CA ARG A 299 42.23 18.74 55.93
C ARG A 299 43.45 18.03 56.53
N SER A 300 43.65 16.76 56.20
CA SER A 300 44.81 15.97 56.68
C SER A 300 46.14 16.56 56.16
N LEU A 301 46.19 16.98 54.90
CA LEU A 301 47.33 17.62 54.29
C LEU A 301 47.63 18.95 54.94
N MET A 302 46.63 19.81 55.18
CA MET A 302 46.74 21.07 55.89
C MET A 302 47.30 20.89 57.33
N ALA A 303 46.80 19.87 58.07
CA ALA A 303 47.28 19.57 59.41
C ALA A 303 48.76 19.14 59.42
N ALA A 304 49.17 18.28 58.48
CA ALA A 304 50.55 17.84 58.31
C ALA A 304 51.51 19.01 57.99
N MET A 305 51.11 19.93 57.07
CA MET A 305 51.92 21.08 56.73
C MET A 305 52.10 22.02 57.92
N LYS A 306 51.04 22.26 58.70
CA LYS A 306 51.10 23.08 59.90
C LYS A 306 52.00 22.52 60.97
N MET A 307 52.02 21.20 61.16
CA MET A 307 52.98 20.54 62.09
C MET A 307 54.43 20.72 61.65
N LEU A 308 54.71 20.62 60.33
CA LEU A 308 56.04 20.80 59.79
C LEU A 308 56.55 22.24 59.94
N GLU A 309 55.68 23.25 59.82
CA GLU A 309 55.99 24.66 60.03
C GLU A 309 56.30 25.00 61.52
N GLN A 310 55.64 24.28 62.47
CA GLN A 310 55.88 24.44 63.90
C GLN A 310 57.16 23.78 64.40
N GLN A 311 57.74 22.88 63.60
CA GLN A 311 59.04 22.25 63.93
C GLN A 311 60.29 22.99 63.40
N LYS A 312 60.10 24.03 62.64
CA LYS A 312 61.15 24.96 62.22
C LYS A 312 61.24 26.15 63.14
#